data_751c192b842dbb35b5caa3941f2ebf61
#
_entry.id   751c192b842dbb35b5caa3941f2ebf61
#
_cell.length_a   1.000
_cell.length_b   1.000
_cell.length_c   1.000
_cell.angle_alpha   90.00
_cell.angle_beta   90.00
_cell.angle_gamma   90.00
#
_symmetry.space_group_name_H-M   'P 1'
#
loop_
_entity.id
_entity.type
_entity.pdbx_description
1 polymer ?
#
loop_
_entity_poly.entity_id
_entity_poly.type
_entity_poly.pdbx_seq_one_letter_code
_entity_poly.pdbx_strand_id
1 'polypeptide(L)'
;GKQVTDEKFVVPDFLFLQSFMDGELDCDKMDYLLRDSLYCGVTYGKYDLNRFISTLTVYKDDHTLQLAIERGGVQALEEFVLARYFMFIQVYFHKTRRYLDKVLVKSLKAILPNGKYPTEVHEYLKWNDSRILSLIADSEAPEVIAFKQREIMTCVFESKAHAGKGEKTNAKV
;
A
#
# COMPACT_ATOMS: atom_id res chain seq x y z
N GLY A 1 -19.76 -3.90 8.69
CA GLY A 1 -20.06 -2.95 9.72
C GLY A 1 -21.28 -2.13 9.33
N LYS A 2 -22.27 -2.04 10.20
CA LYS A 2 -23.40 -1.11 10.00
C LYS A 2 -22.82 0.30 10.11
N GLN A 3 -22.96 1.10 9.07
CA GLN A 3 -22.77 2.55 9.18
C GLN A 3 -23.84 3.04 10.17
N VAL A 4 -23.40 3.52 11.32
CA VAL A 4 -24.27 4.28 12.22
C VAL A 4 -24.32 5.68 11.63
N THR A 5 -25.24 5.87 10.69
CA THR A 5 -25.62 7.19 10.21
C THR A 5 -26.62 7.76 11.19
N ASP A 6 -26.13 8.36 12.27
CA ASP A 6 -26.94 9.27 13.03
C ASP A 6 -26.94 10.59 12.25
N GLU A 7 -27.96 10.79 11.41
CA GLU A 7 -28.12 11.95 10.50
C GLU A 7 -28.00 13.32 11.20
N LYS A 8 -28.02 13.33 12.53
CA LYS A 8 -27.91 14.56 13.35
C LYS A 8 -26.49 15.08 13.57
N PHE A 9 -25.43 14.31 13.23
CA PHE A 9 -24.05 14.70 13.54
C PHE A 9 -23.14 14.92 12.33
N VAL A 10 -23.59 14.67 11.13
CA VAL A 10 -22.79 14.93 9.92
C VAL A 10 -23.08 16.36 9.47
N VAL A 11 -22.18 17.28 9.76
CA VAL A 11 -22.23 18.63 9.19
C VAL A 11 -21.78 18.51 7.74
N PRO A 12 -22.65 18.68 6.74
CA PRO A 12 -22.33 18.46 5.33
C PRO A 12 -21.08 19.23 4.86
N ASP A 13 -20.85 20.42 5.44
CA ASP A 13 -19.72 21.29 5.11
C ASP A 13 -18.35 20.72 5.51
N PHE A 14 -18.28 19.69 6.33
CA PHE A 14 -17.02 19.04 6.73
C PHE A 14 -16.78 17.66 6.09
N LEU A 15 -17.68 17.19 5.23
CA LEU A 15 -17.50 15.91 4.53
C LEU A 15 -16.24 15.86 3.68
N PHE A 16 -15.76 17.00 3.17
CA PHE A 16 -14.52 17.08 2.42
C PHE A 16 -13.29 16.64 3.25
N LEU A 17 -13.36 16.74 4.60
CA LEU A 17 -12.30 16.27 5.48
C LEU A 17 -12.11 14.75 5.42
N GLN A 18 -13.13 14.00 5.01
CA GLN A 18 -13.00 12.57 4.77
C GLN A 18 -11.93 12.28 3.68
N SER A 19 -11.76 13.19 2.73
CA SER A 19 -10.73 13.06 1.68
C SER A 19 -9.30 13.01 2.22
N PHE A 20 -9.05 13.56 3.42
CA PHE A 20 -7.75 13.42 4.10
C PHE A 20 -7.51 12.04 4.69
N MET A 21 -8.58 11.27 4.92
CA MET A 21 -8.50 9.92 5.49
C MET A 21 -8.59 8.84 4.42
N ASP A 22 -9.39 9.07 3.39
CA ASP A 22 -9.67 8.08 2.34
C ASP A 22 -9.90 8.78 0.99
N GLY A 23 -8.89 9.51 0.54
CA GLY A 23 -8.93 10.25 -0.72
C GLY A 23 -7.68 10.00 -1.58
N GLU A 24 -7.63 10.64 -2.73
CA GLU A 24 -6.42 10.59 -3.59
C GLU A 24 -5.24 11.30 -2.94
N LEU A 25 -5.49 12.34 -2.14
CA LEU A 25 -4.51 13.16 -1.43
C LEU A 25 -4.64 12.96 0.09
N ASP A 26 -4.72 11.71 0.55
CA ASP A 26 -4.84 11.41 1.96
C ASP A 26 -3.52 11.54 2.73
N CYS A 27 -3.63 11.75 4.04
CA CYS A 27 -2.49 11.92 4.94
C CYS A 27 -1.60 10.67 4.99
N ASP A 28 -2.20 9.48 4.82
CA ASP A 28 -1.46 8.23 4.83
C ASP A 28 -0.48 8.16 3.65
N LYS A 29 -0.94 8.53 2.45
CA LYS A 29 -0.08 8.62 1.27
C LYS A 29 1.02 9.66 1.43
N MET A 30 0.69 10.81 2.04
CA MET A 30 1.69 11.86 2.32
C MET A 30 2.79 11.36 3.24
N ASP A 31 2.46 10.57 4.26
CA ASP A 31 3.42 10.01 5.20
C ASP A 31 4.22 8.86 4.59
N TYR A 32 3.54 7.79 4.11
CA TYR A 32 4.26 6.58 3.77
C TYR A 32 5.20 6.75 2.57
N LEU A 33 4.90 7.62 1.61
CA LEU A 33 5.81 7.84 0.47
C LEU A 33 7.17 8.34 0.94
N LEU A 34 7.20 9.32 1.82
CA LEU A 34 8.44 9.87 2.38
C LEU A 34 9.14 8.87 3.30
N ARG A 35 8.39 8.28 4.21
CA ARG A 35 8.90 7.32 5.20
C ARG A 35 9.46 6.08 4.52
N ASP A 36 8.71 5.46 3.63
CA ASP A 36 9.15 4.25 2.93
C ASP A 36 10.33 4.53 2.00
N SER A 37 10.35 5.71 1.34
CA SER A 37 11.51 6.15 0.56
C SER A 37 12.79 6.21 1.40
N LEU A 38 12.69 6.74 2.63
CA LEU A 38 13.80 6.79 3.57
C LEU A 38 14.26 5.40 3.98
N TYR A 39 13.34 4.54 4.43
CA TYR A 39 13.68 3.20 4.93
C TYR A 39 14.11 2.23 3.83
N CYS A 40 13.61 2.38 2.62
CA CYS A 40 14.07 1.61 1.45
C CYS A 40 15.38 2.13 0.85
N GLY A 41 15.91 3.29 1.31
CA GLY A 41 17.14 3.87 0.81
C GLY A 41 17.04 4.39 -0.62
N VAL A 42 15.85 4.82 -1.05
CA VAL A 42 15.59 5.34 -2.39
C VAL A 42 15.14 6.80 -2.35
N THR A 43 15.13 7.46 -3.49
CA THR A 43 14.68 8.86 -3.60
C THR A 43 13.31 9.00 -4.30
N TYR A 44 12.74 7.89 -4.73
CA TYR A 44 11.52 7.86 -5.56
C TYR A 44 10.29 8.46 -4.88
N GLY A 45 10.18 8.33 -3.54
CA GLY A 45 9.04 8.83 -2.78
C GLY A 45 9.19 10.27 -2.27
N LYS A 46 10.27 10.98 -2.64
CA LYS A 46 10.50 12.36 -2.19
C LYS A 46 9.73 13.35 -3.05
N TYR A 47 9.11 14.30 -2.39
CA TYR A 47 8.40 15.44 -2.98
C TYR A 47 8.38 16.60 -1.97
N ASP A 48 8.04 17.81 -2.39
CA ASP A 48 7.96 18.97 -1.50
C ASP A 48 6.65 18.96 -0.68
N LEU A 49 6.67 18.22 0.44
CA LEU A 49 5.53 18.13 1.37
C LEU A 49 5.12 19.50 1.92
N ASN A 50 6.08 20.37 2.26
CA ASN A 50 5.77 21.66 2.85
C ASN A 50 5.04 22.56 1.85
N ARG A 51 5.51 22.59 0.62
CA ARG A 51 4.83 23.31 -0.46
C ARG A 51 3.47 22.72 -0.76
N PHE A 52 3.37 21.39 -0.81
CA PHE A 52 2.12 20.67 -1.02
C PHE A 52 1.08 21.06 0.03
N ILE A 53 1.41 20.94 1.32
CA ILE A 53 0.50 21.28 2.43
C ILE A 53 0.14 22.78 2.41
N SER A 54 1.12 23.67 2.19
CA SER A 54 0.88 25.12 2.21
C SER A 54 -0.02 25.61 1.09
N THR A 55 -0.23 24.82 0.05
CA THR A 55 -1.08 25.15 -1.11
C THR A 55 -2.38 24.37 -1.15
N LEU A 56 -2.64 23.52 -0.12
CA LEU A 56 -3.95 22.90 0.04
C LEU A 56 -5.00 23.98 0.34
N THR A 57 -6.13 23.89 -0.31
CA THR A 57 -7.24 24.82 -0.17
C THR A 57 -8.56 24.08 -0.31
N VAL A 58 -9.67 24.78 -0.13
CA VAL A 58 -11.01 24.24 -0.29
C VAL A 58 -11.69 24.94 -1.46
N TYR A 59 -12.15 24.17 -2.41
CA TYR A 59 -13.01 24.65 -3.48
C TYR A 59 -14.47 24.48 -3.07
N LYS A 60 -15.26 25.55 -3.18
CA LYS A 60 -16.68 25.50 -2.93
C LYS A 60 -17.43 25.51 -4.27
N ASP A 61 -18.09 24.41 -4.54
CA ASP A 61 -19.13 24.31 -5.57
C ASP A 61 -20.48 24.69 -4.98
N ASP A 62 -21.51 24.88 -5.80
CA ASP A 62 -22.84 25.33 -5.36
C ASP A 62 -23.43 24.50 -4.21
N HIS A 63 -23.05 23.23 -4.09
CA HIS A 63 -23.62 22.28 -3.15
C HIS A 63 -22.61 21.54 -2.27
N THR A 64 -21.31 21.61 -2.56
CA THR A 64 -20.29 20.82 -1.85
C THR A 64 -18.99 21.57 -1.66
N LEU A 65 -18.29 21.23 -0.56
CA LEU A 65 -16.89 21.61 -0.35
C LEU A 65 -16.00 20.45 -0.82
N GLN A 66 -14.96 20.76 -1.55
CA GLN A 66 -13.99 19.79 -2.06
C GLN A 66 -12.56 20.22 -1.70
N LEU A 67 -11.71 19.25 -1.38
CA LEU A 67 -10.29 19.51 -1.23
C LEU A 67 -9.70 19.89 -2.60
N ALA A 68 -8.93 20.94 -2.62
CA ALA A 68 -8.32 21.49 -3.83
C ALA A 68 -6.88 21.91 -3.55
N ILE A 69 -6.17 22.24 -4.62
CA ILE A 69 -4.82 22.81 -4.56
C ILE A 69 -4.81 24.14 -5.29
N GLU A 70 -4.16 25.13 -4.70
CA GLU A 70 -3.93 26.41 -5.36
C GLU A 70 -3.05 26.23 -6.60
N ARG A 71 -3.21 27.12 -7.59
CA ARG A 71 -2.43 27.07 -8.84
C ARG A 71 -0.92 27.04 -8.58
N GLY A 72 -0.44 27.70 -7.53
CA GLY A 72 0.97 27.71 -7.15
C GLY A 72 1.48 26.40 -6.55
N GLY A 73 0.60 25.44 -6.25
CA GLY A 73 0.93 24.13 -5.71
C GLY A 73 0.87 22.98 -6.72
N VAL A 74 0.52 23.28 -7.98
CA VAL A 74 0.34 22.22 -9.00
C VAL A 74 1.61 21.40 -9.19
N GLN A 75 2.80 22.02 -9.21
CA GLN A 75 4.06 21.31 -9.33
C GLN A 75 4.31 20.35 -8.15
N ALA A 76 4.01 20.78 -6.92
CA ALA A 76 4.13 19.91 -5.74
C ALA A 76 3.13 18.74 -5.79
N LEU A 77 1.94 18.93 -6.35
CA LEU A 77 0.99 17.86 -6.61
C LEU A 77 1.54 16.89 -7.67
N GLU A 78 2.10 17.38 -8.75
CA GLU A 78 2.72 16.55 -9.80
C GLU A 78 3.87 15.72 -9.22
N GLU A 79 4.75 16.32 -8.40
CA GLU A 79 5.82 15.60 -7.69
C GLU A 79 5.26 14.49 -6.80
N PHE A 80 4.21 14.76 -6.04
CA PHE A 80 3.54 13.78 -5.19
C PHE A 80 2.99 12.59 -6.01
N VAL A 81 2.30 12.86 -7.11
CA VAL A 81 1.74 11.82 -7.99
C VAL A 81 2.86 11.00 -8.62
N LEU A 82 3.93 11.63 -9.09
CA LEU A 82 5.10 10.96 -9.65
C LEU A 82 5.85 10.14 -8.60
N ALA A 83 6.02 10.67 -7.39
CA ALA A 83 6.63 9.94 -6.28
C ALA A 83 5.85 8.65 -5.97
N ARG A 84 4.51 8.75 -5.89
CA ARG A 84 3.64 7.58 -5.73
C ARG A 84 3.83 6.58 -6.87
N TYR A 85 3.79 7.03 -8.10
CA TYR A 85 3.97 6.18 -9.28
C TYR A 85 5.30 5.42 -9.25
N PHE A 86 6.41 6.10 -9.00
CA PHE A 86 7.72 5.47 -8.95
C PHE A 86 7.89 4.53 -7.76
N MET A 87 7.38 4.88 -6.58
CA MET A 87 7.39 3.97 -5.42
C MET A 87 6.60 2.69 -5.70
N PHE A 88 5.45 2.80 -6.38
CA PHE A 88 4.68 1.62 -6.76
C PHE A 88 5.47 0.71 -7.70
N ILE A 89 6.08 1.24 -8.75
CA ILE A 89 6.79 0.43 -9.74
C ILE A 89 8.11 -0.12 -9.18
N GLN A 90 8.89 0.71 -8.51
CA GLN A 90 10.27 0.37 -8.14
C GLN A 90 10.38 -0.32 -6.78
N VAL A 91 9.41 -0.12 -5.88
CA VAL A 91 9.46 -0.67 -4.53
C VAL A 91 8.31 -1.64 -4.29
N TYR A 92 7.05 -1.17 -4.32
CA TYR A 92 5.91 -2.00 -3.88
C TYR A 92 5.57 -3.14 -4.85
N PHE A 93 5.73 -2.95 -6.16
CA PHE A 93 5.54 -3.99 -7.18
C PHE A 93 6.83 -4.60 -7.69
N HIS A 94 7.97 -4.33 -7.04
CA HIS A 94 9.22 -4.96 -7.44
C HIS A 94 9.10 -6.49 -7.41
N LYS A 95 9.61 -7.15 -8.44
CA LYS A 95 9.48 -8.61 -8.63
C LYS A 95 9.92 -9.43 -7.43
N THR A 96 11.03 -9.08 -6.80
CA THR A 96 11.55 -9.76 -5.60
C THR A 96 10.58 -9.65 -4.44
N ARG A 97 10.02 -8.47 -4.17
CA ARG A 97 9.03 -8.28 -3.13
C ARG A 97 7.79 -9.12 -3.41
N ARG A 98 7.27 -9.07 -4.64
CA ARG A 98 6.09 -9.85 -5.05
C ARG A 98 6.31 -11.36 -4.94
N TYR A 99 7.54 -11.81 -5.17
CA TYR A 99 7.90 -13.20 -4.93
C TYR A 99 7.88 -13.55 -3.44
N LEU A 100 8.52 -12.73 -2.60
CA LEU A 100 8.55 -12.94 -1.15
C LEU A 100 7.16 -12.88 -0.52
N ASP A 101 6.26 -12.04 -1.01
CA ASP A 101 4.83 -12.02 -0.60
C ASP A 101 4.18 -13.41 -0.81
N LYS A 102 4.47 -14.07 -1.95
CA LYS A 102 3.95 -15.42 -2.23
C LYS A 102 4.57 -16.49 -1.32
N VAL A 103 5.87 -16.37 -1.03
CA VAL A 103 6.55 -17.27 -0.10
C VAL A 103 5.98 -17.09 1.31
N LEU A 104 5.78 -15.85 1.76
CA LEU A 104 5.14 -15.55 3.04
C LEU A 104 3.73 -16.16 3.14
N VAL A 105 2.90 -16.03 2.11
CA VAL A 105 1.56 -16.64 2.09
C VAL A 105 1.63 -18.16 2.25
N LYS A 106 2.60 -18.83 1.60
CA LYS A 106 2.80 -20.27 1.77
C LYS A 106 3.24 -20.61 3.18
N SER A 107 4.18 -19.86 3.74
CA SER A 107 4.65 -20.02 5.11
C SER A 107 3.52 -19.84 6.12
N LEU A 108 2.68 -18.81 5.97
CA LEU A 108 1.52 -18.59 6.81
C LEU A 108 0.53 -19.76 6.76
N LYS A 109 0.28 -20.30 5.57
CA LYS A 109 -0.58 -21.49 5.43
C LYS A 109 -0.01 -22.73 6.13
N ALA A 110 1.32 -22.85 6.23
CA ALA A 110 1.97 -23.98 6.90
C ALA A 110 1.90 -23.87 8.43
N ILE A 111 1.96 -22.64 8.99
CA ILE A 111 1.99 -22.43 10.45
C ILE A 111 0.62 -22.16 11.08
N LEU A 112 -0.37 -21.70 10.28
CA LEU A 112 -1.70 -21.39 10.79
C LEU A 112 -2.56 -22.65 10.96
N PRO A 113 -3.44 -22.71 11.96
CA PRO A 113 -4.40 -23.79 12.14
C PRO A 113 -5.27 -23.95 10.90
N ASN A 114 -5.26 -25.12 10.27
CA ASN A 114 -5.97 -25.39 9.00
C ASN A 114 -5.59 -24.42 7.87
N GLY A 115 -4.40 -23.80 7.93
CA GLY A 115 -3.91 -22.86 6.92
C GLY A 115 -4.65 -21.51 6.86
N LYS A 116 -5.40 -21.15 7.88
CA LYS A 116 -6.24 -19.93 7.93
C LYS A 116 -6.23 -19.29 9.31
N TYR A 117 -6.41 -17.97 9.33
CA TYR A 117 -6.70 -17.25 10.57
C TYR A 117 -8.09 -17.64 11.11
N PRO A 118 -8.28 -17.64 12.45
CA PRO A 118 -9.60 -17.78 13.03
C PRO A 118 -10.55 -16.67 12.57
N THR A 119 -11.81 -16.99 12.41
CA THR A 119 -12.85 -16.01 12.04
C THR A 119 -13.55 -15.40 13.26
N GLU A 120 -13.38 -16.01 14.44
CA GLU A 120 -13.88 -15.47 15.70
C GLU A 120 -12.96 -14.33 16.15
N VAL A 121 -13.56 -13.16 16.49
CA VAL A 121 -12.82 -11.90 16.72
C VAL A 121 -11.81 -12.02 17.86
N HIS A 122 -12.22 -12.60 19.01
CA HIS A 122 -11.32 -12.72 20.18
C HIS A 122 -10.14 -13.67 19.92
N GLU A 123 -10.36 -14.71 19.12
CA GLU A 123 -9.29 -15.61 18.72
C GLU A 123 -8.38 -14.96 17.65
N TYR A 124 -8.96 -14.20 16.71
CA TYR A 124 -8.19 -13.48 15.70
C TYR A 124 -7.26 -12.42 16.31
N LEU A 125 -7.71 -11.68 17.31
CA LEU A 125 -6.91 -10.67 18.00
C LEU A 125 -5.66 -11.22 18.71
N LYS A 126 -5.60 -12.51 18.96
CA LYS A 126 -4.41 -13.18 19.53
C LYS A 126 -3.30 -13.41 18.50
N TRP A 127 -3.58 -13.20 17.22
CA TRP A 127 -2.65 -13.41 16.12
C TRP A 127 -2.01 -12.08 15.69
N ASN A 128 -1.08 -11.60 16.50
CA ASN A 128 -0.27 -10.42 16.19
C ASN A 128 1.06 -10.82 15.52
N ASP A 129 1.79 -9.83 15.03
CA ASP A 129 3.05 -10.03 14.32
C ASP A 129 4.08 -10.79 15.16
N SER A 130 4.17 -10.50 16.46
CA SER A 130 5.13 -11.17 17.36
C SER A 130 4.88 -12.66 17.45
N ARG A 131 3.61 -13.08 17.55
CA ARG A 131 3.23 -14.49 17.57
C ARG A 131 3.54 -15.17 16.23
N ILE A 132 3.21 -14.53 15.12
CA ILE A 132 3.50 -15.05 13.78
C ILE A 132 5.01 -15.20 13.58
N LEU A 133 5.80 -14.20 13.93
CA LEU A 133 7.25 -14.25 13.81
C LEU A 133 7.88 -15.34 14.69
N SER A 134 7.36 -15.57 15.91
CA SER A 134 7.80 -16.69 16.75
C SER A 134 7.51 -18.04 16.09
N LEU A 135 6.29 -18.23 15.58
CA LEU A 135 5.94 -19.47 14.87
C LEU A 135 6.77 -19.69 13.61
N ILE A 136 7.09 -18.63 12.87
CA ILE A 136 8.01 -18.71 11.75
C ILE A 136 9.41 -19.09 12.21
N ALA A 137 9.91 -18.51 13.31
CA ALA A 137 11.25 -18.81 13.83
C ALA A 137 11.39 -20.27 14.24
N ASP A 138 10.36 -20.83 14.89
CA ASP A 138 10.37 -22.20 15.44
C ASP A 138 10.04 -23.29 14.39
N SER A 139 9.48 -22.91 13.23
CA SER A 139 9.02 -23.87 12.23
C SER A 139 10.16 -24.41 11.37
N GLU A 140 10.15 -25.71 11.12
CA GLU A 140 11.04 -26.43 10.22
C GLU A 140 10.36 -26.82 8.88
N ALA A 141 9.16 -26.29 8.59
CA ALA A 141 8.48 -26.55 7.34
C ALA A 141 9.28 -25.96 6.14
N PRO A 142 9.42 -26.67 5.02
CA PRO A 142 10.23 -26.20 3.88
C PRO A 142 9.84 -24.81 3.37
N GLU A 143 8.54 -24.51 3.34
CA GLU A 143 8.02 -23.21 2.90
C GLU A 143 8.44 -22.08 3.85
N VAL A 144 8.56 -22.39 5.15
CA VAL A 144 8.97 -21.44 6.19
C VAL A 144 10.47 -21.24 6.16
N ILE A 145 11.25 -22.30 5.93
CA ILE A 145 12.71 -22.23 5.78
C ILE A 145 13.05 -21.33 4.59
N ALA A 146 12.40 -21.51 3.45
CA ALA A 146 12.58 -20.67 2.26
C ALA A 146 12.33 -19.18 2.55
N PHE A 147 11.32 -18.87 3.38
CA PHE A 147 11.06 -17.51 3.83
C PHE A 147 12.15 -16.98 4.78
N LYS A 148 12.54 -17.77 5.79
CA LYS A 148 13.59 -17.41 6.77
C LYS A 148 14.92 -17.13 6.09
N GLN A 149 15.30 -17.96 5.13
CA GLN A 149 16.57 -17.84 4.37
C GLN A 149 16.51 -16.84 3.24
N ARG A 150 15.33 -16.23 3.00
CA ARG A 150 15.10 -15.31 1.87
C ARG A 150 15.53 -15.92 0.54
N GLU A 151 15.17 -17.17 0.31
CA GLU A 151 15.44 -17.84 -0.95
C GLU A 151 14.66 -17.16 -2.08
N ILE A 152 15.41 -16.49 -2.97
CA ILE A 152 14.83 -15.73 -4.08
C ILE A 152 15.09 -16.50 -5.37
N MET A 153 14.02 -16.89 -6.05
CA MET A 153 14.12 -17.51 -7.37
C MET A 153 14.44 -16.47 -8.44
N THR A 154 15.23 -16.88 -9.43
CA THR A 154 15.49 -16.06 -10.60
C THR A 154 14.21 -15.87 -11.42
N CYS A 155 13.91 -14.64 -11.80
CA CYS A 155 12.83 -14.34 -12.72
C CYS A 155 13.22 -14.77 -14.13
N VAL A 156 12.57 -15.77 -14.67
CA VAL A 156 12.85 -16.31 -16.03
C VAL A 156 11.98 -15.66 -17.10
N PHE A 157 10.88 -15.02 -16.70
CA PHE A 157 9.95 -14.36 -17.61
C PHE A 157 9.28 -13.18 -16.93
N GLU A 158 9.20 -12.06 -17.64
CA GLU A 158 8.48 -10.87 -17.21
C GLU A 158 7.66 -10.32 -18.39
N SER A 159 6.35 -10.18 -18.21
CA SER A 159 5.49 -9.52 -19.20
C SER A 159 5.65 -8.01 -19.09
N LYS A 160 5.54 -7.30 -20.22
CA LYS A 160 5.51 -5.83 -20.19
C LYS A 160 4.33 -5.34 -19.36
N ALA A 161 4.55 -4.27 -18.57
CA ALA A 161 3.47 -3.57 -17.92
C ALA A 161 2.48 -3.10 -19.00
N HIS A 162 1.18 -3.33 -18.76
CA HIS A 162 0.10 -2.98 -19.70
C HIS A 162 0.09 -3.72 -21.06
N ALA A 163 0.75 -4.87 -21.18
CA ALA A 163 0.55 -5.73 -22.34
C ALA A 163 -0.94 -6.15 -22.40
N GLY A 164 -1.65 -5.65 -23.40
CA GLY A 164 -3.06 -5.98 -23.64
C GLY A 164 -3.24 -7.49 -23.90
N LYS A 165 -4.47 -7.99 -23.71
CA LYS A 165 -4.87 -9.40 -23.94
C LYS A 165 -4.69 -9.84 -25.39
N GLY A 166 -3.58 -9.62 -26.05
CA GLY A 166 -3.35 -9.97 -27.46
C GLY A 166 -1.89 -10.01 -27.88
N GLU A 167 -0.98 -9.46 -27.12
CA GLU A 167 0.44 -9.58 -27.44
C GLU A 167 0.97 -10.94 -26.99
N LYS A 168 1.08 -11.86 -27.95
CA LYS A 168 1.86 -13.09 -27.78
C LYS A 168 3.32 -12.69 -27.56
N THR A 169 3.74 -12.68 -26.31
CA THR A 169 5.16 -12.48 -25.96
C THR A 169 5.90 -13.74 -26.43
N ASN A 170 6.71 -13.61 -27.46
CA ASN A 170 7.67 -14.63 -27.83
C ASN A 170 8.68 -14.76 -26.69
N ALA A 171 8.51 -15.76 -25.84
CA ALA A 171 9.54 -16.17 -24.91
C ALA A 171 10.70 -16.72 -25.73
N LYS A 172 11.77 -15.94 -25.86
CA LYS A 172 13.05 -16.51 -26.26
C LYS A 172 13.63 -17.22 -25.04
N VAL A 173 13.69 -18.54 -25.12
CA VAL A 173 14.43 -19.42 -24.23
C VAL A 173 15.92 -19.17 -24.43
#